data_c487bbe3ced8ec67548b5d4caf23e279
#
_entry.id   c487bbe3ced8ec67548b5d4caf23e279
#
_cell.length_a   1.000
_cell.length_b   1.000
_cell.length_c   1.000
_cell.angle_alpha   90.00
_cell.angle_beta   90.00
_cell.angle_gamma   90.00
#
_symmetry.space_group_name_H-M   'P 1'
#
loop_
_entity.id
_entity.type
_entity.pdbx_description
1 polymer ?
#
loop_
_entity_poly.entity_id
_entity_poly.type
_entity_poly.pdbx_seq_one_letter_code
_entity_poly.pdbx_strand_id
1 'polypeptide(L)'
;MSSSKKRVRKAVLPVAGLGTRFLPATKAMPKEMLPVVDKPLIQYAVEECIASGIENVIFVTGRRKSAIEDHFDFAPELEHFLEEHGKSEQAQMVREISGGIHFSYTRQNEALGLGHAVLTARELVGDEPFAVLLGDVIMESPVPATRALIEIYEETGQGAITVQEVEAKELQFYGVIAASPGNQARWGESVLRLNDMVEKPKPGQAPSNLGVSGRYVLPPEIFDYLVETKPGAGGEIQLTDGLRALAAKQGLWAHVHQGKTHDAGNKLGFLKATVELALQNPHFGDEFRTYLKELKL
;
A
#
# COMPACT_ATOMS: atom_id res chain seq x y z
N MET A 1 -6.26 -33.40 -10.63
CA MET A 1 -7.05 -32.24 -11.08
C MET A 1 -6.13 -31.04 -10.91
N SER A 2 -5.71 -30.39 -11.99
CA SER A 2 -4.91 -29.16 -11.94
C SER A 2 -5.83 -28.10 -11.35
N SER A 3 -5.61 -27.71 -10.08
CA SER A 3 -6.22 -26.51 -9.51
C SER A 3 -5.77 -25.34 -10.38
N SER A 4 -6.65 -24.76 -11.17
CA SER A 4 -6.34 -23.52 -11.86
C SER A 4 -5.96 -22.52 -10.79
N LYS A 5 -4.71 -22.07 -10.81
CA LYS A 5 -4.23 -21.05 -9.85
C LYS A 5 -5.15 -19.84 -9.98
N LYS A 6 -5.79 -19.45 -8.89
CA LYS A 6 -6.70 -18.30 -8.88
C LYS A 6 -5.86 -17.04 -9.12
N ARG A 7 -6.28 -16.23 -10.08
CA ARG A 7 -5.63 -14.95 -10.42
C ARG A 7 -5.91 -13.92 -9.34
N VAL A 8 -4.94 -13.08 -9.05
CA VAL A 8 -5.10 -11.95 -8.12
C VAL A 8 -5.78 -10.79 -8.85
N ARG A 9 -7.03 -10.51 -8.51
CA ARG A 9 -7.86 -9.49 -9.19
C ARG A 9 -8.35 -8.39 -8.24
N LYS A 10 -8.24 -8.62 -6.94
CA LYS A 10 -8.76 -7.72 -5.91
C LYS A 10 -7.62 -7.14 -5.09
N ALA A 11 -7.74 -5.87 -4.71
CA ALA A 11 -6.84 -5.22 -3.76
C ALA A 11 -7.61 -4.60 -2.61
N VAL A 12 -7.12 -4.76 -1.40
CA VAL A 12 -7.66 -4.15 -0.17
C VAL A 12 -6.76 -2.98 0.22
N LEU A 13 -7.34 -1.80 0.33
CA LEU A 13 -6.68 -0.58 0.77
C LEU A 13 -7.22 -0.14 2.14
N PRO A 14 -6.51 -0.43 3.24
CA PRO A 14 -6.90 -0.01 4.58
C PRO A 14 -6.70 1.50 4.76
N VAL A 15 -7.80 2.26 4.80
CA VAL A 15 -7.81 3.73 4.92
C VAL A 15 -8.60 4.23 6.13
N ALA A 16 -8.93 3.35 7.09
CA ALA A 16 -9.73 3.68 8.26
C ALA A 16 -8.97 4.49 9.35
N GLY A 17 -7.64 4.60 9.25
CA GLY A 17 -6.80 5.24 10.24
C GLY A 17 -7.13 6.71 10.50
N LEU A 18 -6.98 7.18 11.75
CA LEU A 18 -7.36 8.53 12.17
C LEU A 18 -6.42 9.65 11.69
N GLY A 19 -5.23 9.31 11.20
CA GLY A 19 -4.28 10.29 10.67
C GLY A 19 -3.71 11.28 11.70
N THR A 20 -3.63 10.91 12.97
CA THR A 20 -3.25 11.81 14.08
C THR A 20 -1.88 12.44 13.95
N ARG A 21 -0.94 11.80 13.25
CA ARG A 21 0.41 12.32 12.98
C ARG A 21 0.39 13.61 12.17
N PHE A 22 -0.67 13.86 11.39
CA PHE A 22 -0.82 15.03 10.52
C PHE A 22 -1.76 16.11 11.07
N LEU A 23 -2.17 16.00 12.32
CA LEU A 23 -2.93 17.08 12.93
C LEU A 23 -2.11 18.39 12.92
N PRO A 24 -2.79 19.56 12.68
CA PRO A 24 -4.23 19.76 12.56
C PRO A 24 -4.84 19.49 11.17
N ALA A 25 -4.06 19.29 10.10
CA ALA A 25 -4.55 19.13 8.72
C ALA A 25 -5.61 18.02 8.59
N THR A 26 -5.41 16.91 9.28
CA THR A 26 -6.29 15.75 9.23
C THR A 26 -7.50 15.81 10.19
N LYS A 27 -7.78 16.97 10.77
CA LYS A 27 -8.97 17.16 11.60
C LYS A 27 -10.28 16.95 10.81
N ALA A 28 -10.31 17.43 9.58
CA ALA A 28 -11.48 17.39 8.70
C ALA A 28 -11.25 16.60 7.39
N MET A 29 -10.00 16.27 7.05
CA MET A 29 -9.63 15.60 5.83
C MET A 29 -8.87 14.30 6.13
N PRO A 30 -9.14 13.19 5.42
CA PRO A 30 -8.32 11.98 5.51
C PRO A 30 -6.86 12.26 5.19
N LYS A 31 -5.92 11.63 5.92
CA LYS A 31 -4.48 11.73 5.59
C LYS A 31 -4.18 11.25 4.17
N GLU A 32 -4.94 10.30 3.71
CA GLU A 32 -4.84 9.69 2.39
C GLU A 32 -5.21 10.66 1.25
N MET A 33 -5.93 11.76 1.58
CA MET A 33 -6.28 12.84 0.65
C MET A 33 -5.32 14.02 0.71
N LEU A 34 -4.25 13.96 1.50
CA LEU A 34 -3.20 14.98 1.46
C LEU A 34 -2.49 14.92 0.10
N PRO A 35 -2.37 16.07 -0.61
CA PRO A 35 -1.81 16.10 -1.95
C PRO A 35 -0.28 15.97 -1.91
N VAL A 36 0.24 14.98 -2.62
CA VAL A 36 1.67 14.89 -2.96
C VAL A 36 1.81 15.41 -4.37
N VAL A 37 2.39 16.61 -4.50
CA VAL A 37 2.38 17.44 -5.71
C VAL A 37 0.95 17.88 -6.06
N ASP A 38 0.28 17.20 -6.97
CA ASP A 38 -1.05 17.53 -7.51
C ASP A 38 -2.07 16.37 -7.38
N LYS A 39 -1.65 15.23 -6.82
CA LYS A 39 -2.49 14.04 -6.62
C LYS A 39 -2.64 13.70 -5.13
N PRO A 40 -3.83 13.27 -4.67
CA PRO A 40 -3.98 12.68 -3.34
C PRO A 40 -3.08 11.47 -3.16
N LEU A 41 -2.51 11.32 -1.98
CA LEU A 41 -1.60 10.22 -1.64
C LEU A 41 -2.17 8.84 -1.99
N ILE A 42 -3.47 8.62 -1.76
CA ILE A 42 -4.14 7.35 -2.04
C ILE A 42 -4.20 7.03 -3.54
N GLN A 43 -4.20 8.02 -4.42
CA GLN A 43 -4.28 7.82 -5.86
C GLN A 43 -3.04 7.08 -6.38
N TYR A 44 -1.86 7.31 -5.84
CA TYR A 44 -0.65 6.56 -6.19
C TYR A 44 -0.80 5.05 -5.96
N ALA A 45 -1.45 4.64 -4.87
CA ALA A 45 -1.71 3.23 -4.60
C ALA A 45 -2.76 2.64 -5.56
N VAL A 46 -3.78 3.41 -5.94
CA VAL A 46 -4.78 2.99 -6.92
C VAL A 46 -4.17 2.86 -8.32
N GLU A 47 -3.34 3.81 -8.74
CA GLU A 47 -2.60 3.76 -10.01
C GLU A 47 -1.68 2.52 -10.05
N GLU A 48 -1.02 2.18 -8.93
CA GLU A 48 -0.23 0.94 -8.81
C GLU A 48 -1.10 -0.31 -8.95
N CYS A 49 -2.32 -0.32 -8.38
CA CYS A 49 -3.29 -1.42 -8.57
C CYS A 49 -3.64 -1.60 -10.05
N ILE A 50 -3.97 -0.52 -10.75
CA ILE A 50 -4.31 -0.53 -12.18
C ILE A 50 -3.13 -1.08 -12.99
N ALA A 51 -1.93 -0.54 -12.78
CA ALA A 51 -0.70 -0.96 -13.45
C ALA A 51 -0.32 -2.43 -13.16
N SER A 52 -0.80 -2.99 -12.03
CA SER A 52 -0.59 -4.39 -11.64
C SER A 52 -1.64 -5.35 -12.17
N GLY A 53 -2.68 -4.85 -12.85
CA GLY A 53 -3.78 -5.65 -13.42
C GLY A 53 -4.85 -6.06 -12.40
N ILE A 54 -5.00 -5.30 -11.32
CA ILE A 54 -6.11 -5.41 -10.38
C ILE A 54 -7.40 -4.91 -11.05
N GLU A 55 -8.50 -5.58 -10.81
CA GLU A 55 -9.81 -5.31 -11.41
C GLU A 55 -10.78 -4.64 -10.40
N ASN A 56 -10.57 -4.87 -9.09
CA ASN A 56 -11.40 -4.31 -8.03
C ASN A 56 -10.55 -3.84 -6.85
N VAL A 57 -10.70 -2.59 -6.47
CA VAL A 57 -10.14 -1.99 -5.26
C VAL A 57 -11.20 -1.94 -4.17
N ILE A 58 -10.90 -2.53 -3.03
CA ILE A 58 -11.76 -2.58 -1.84
C ILE A 58 -11.18 -1.62 -0.80
N PHE A 59 -11.81 -0.47 -0.62
CA PHE A 59 -11.45 0.45 0.45
C PHE A 59 -12.06 0.02 1.78
N VAL A 60 -11.21 -0.17 2.79
CA VAL A 60 -11.67 -0.35 4.17
C VAL A 60 -11.65 1.01 4.84
N THR A 61 -12.79 1.70 4.81
CA THR A 61 -12.95 3.07 5.28
C THR A 61 -13.29 3.15 6.78
N GLY A 62 -13.31 4.37 7.30
CA GLY A 62 -13.71 4.68 8.66
C GLY A 62 -14.62 5.91 8.71
N ARG A 63 -14.83 6.46 9.89
CA ARG A 63 -15.55 7.74 10.02
C ARG A 63 -14.80 8.87 9.31
N ARG A 64 -15.52 9.77 8.61
CA ARG A 64 -15.00 10.98 7.95
C ARG A 64 -14.01 10.66 6.81
N LYS A 65 -14.28 9.61 6.05
CA LYS A 65 -13.46 9.19 4.90
C LYS A 65 -14.19 9.39 3.55
N SER A 66 -15.36 10.06 3.53
CA SER A 66 -16.14 10.28 2.30
C SER A 66 -15.34 10.96 1.19
N ALA A 67 -14.42 11.86 1.52
CA ALA A 67 -13.57 12.48 0.51
C ALA A 67 -12.72 11.49 -0.32
N ILE A 68 -12.47 10.26 0.18
CA ILE A 68 -11.82 9.20 -0.60
C ILE A 68 -12.84 8.60 -1.58
N GLU A 69 -14.08 8.39 -1.12
CA GLU A 69 -15.17 7.87 -1.94
C GLU A 69 -15.48 8.88 -3.05
N ASP A 70 -15.68 10.16 -2.70
CA ASP A 70 -15.97 11.26 -3.62
C ASP A 70 -14.86 11.44 -4.68
N HIS A 71 -13.58 11.21 -4.33
CA HIS A 71 -12.46 11.36 -5.25
C HIS A 71 -12.45 10.32 -6.38
N PHE A 72 -12.90 9.11 -6.09
CA PHE A 72 -12.93 8.00 -7.06
C PHE A 72 -14.31 7.78 -7.68
N ASP A 73 -15.30 8.58 -7.30
CA ASP A 73 -16.63 8.54 -7.89
C ASP A 73 -16.69 9.35 -9.20
N PHE A 74 -17.71 9.09 -10.02
CA PHE A 74 -17.95 9.85 -11.24
C PHE A 74 -18.34 11.30 -10.93
N ALA A 75 -17.80 12.25 -11.67
CA ALA A 75 -18.06 13.68 -11.51
C ALA A 75 -18.62 14.34 -12.79
N PRO A 76 -19.79 13.89 -13.30
CA PRO A 76 -20.31 14.31 -14.60
C PRO A 76 -20.55 15.83 -14.70
N GLU A 77 -20.93 16.50 -13.60
CA GLU A 77 -21.11 17.96 -13.61
C GLU A 77 -19.77 18.69 -13.82
N LEU A 78 -18.69 18.22 -13.18
CA LEU A 78 -17.34 18.78 -13.34
C LEU A 78 -16.80 18.51 -14.74
N GLU A 79 -16.98 17.30 -15.25
CA GLU A 79 -16.57 16.92 -16.61
C GLU A 79 -17.25 17.80 -17.65
N HIS A 80 -18.57 17.95 -17.56
CA HIS A 80 -19.35 18.80 -18.47
C HIS A 80 -18.90 20.26 -18.41
N PHE A 81 -18.73 20.81 -17.21
CA PHE A 81 -18.23 22.18 -17.01
C PHE A 81 -16.86 22.37 -17.68
N LEU A 82 -15.93 21.42 -17.52
CA LEU A 82 -14.60 21.51 -18.12
C LEU A 82 -14.66 21.46 -19.65
N GLU A 83 -15.50 20.62 -20.23
CA GLU A 83 -15.70 20.54 -21.68
C GLU A 83 -16.30 21.82 -22.26
N GLU A 84 -17.34 22.39 -21.64
CA GLU A 84 -17.94 23.66 -22.09
C GLU A 84 -16.94 24.82 -22.06
N HIS A 85 -15.91 24.76 -21.18
CA HIS A 85 -14.86 25.78 -21.09
C HIS A 85 -13.59 25.46 -21.88
N GLY A 86 -13.64 24.47 -22.78
CA GLY A 86 -12.51 24.10 -23.65
C GLY A 86 -11.33 23.43 -22.91
N LYS A 87 -11.57 22.87 -21.70
CA LYS A 87 -10.57 22.21 -20.85
C LYS A 87 -10.64 20.68 -20.97
N SER A 88 -10.59 20.19 -22.21
CA SER A 88 -10.80 18.77 -22.51
C SER A 88 -9.75 17.85 -21.87
N GLU A 89 -8.48 18.30 -21.71
CA GLU A 89 -7.44 17.53 -21.04
C GLU A 89 -7.77 17.31 -19.56
N GLN A 90 -8.27 18.36 -18.87
CA GLN A 90 -8.69 18.24 -17.48
C GLN A 90 -9.95 17.36 -17.35
N ALA A 91 -10.90 17.46 -18.29
CA ALA A 91 -12.08 16.58 -18.29
C ALA A 91 -11.67 15.11 -18.45
N GLN A 92 -10.72 14.83 -19.34
CA GLN A 92 -10.18 13.48 -19.53
C GLN A 92 -9.46 12.97 -18.27
N MET A 93 -8.65 13.81 -17.62
CA MET A 93 -7.98 13.48 -16.34
C MET A 93 -8.99 13.09 -15.27
N VAL A 94 -10.09 13.84 -15.12
CA VAL A 94 -11.16 13.54 -14.15
C VAL A 94 -11.80 12.17 -14.44
N ARG A 95 -12.09 11.85 -15.71
CA ARG A 95 -12.63 10.55 -16.11
C ARG A 95 -11.67 9.39 -15.80
N GLU A 96 -10.39 9.59 -16.00
CA GLU A 96 -9.37 8.56 -15.76
C GLU A 96 -9.24 8.19 -14.29
N ILE A 97 -9.49 9.12 -13.37
CA ILE A 97 -9.47 8.85 -11.92
C ILE A 97 -10.57 7.84 -11.54
N SER A 98 -11.77 7.98 -12.11
CA SER A 98 -12.93 7.13 -11.82
C SER A 98 -13.01 5.89 -12.72
N GLY A 99 -12.22 5.86 -13.80
CA GLY A 99 -12.27 4.84 -14.84
C GLY A 99 -11.27 3.69 -14.67
N GLY A 100 -11.52 2.60 -15.40
CA GLY A 100 -10.54 1.52 -15.57
C GLY A 100 -10.47 0.48 -14.45
N ILE A 101 -11.11 0.70 -13.30
CA ILE A 101 -11.13 -0.22 -12.16
C ILE A 101 -12.46 -0.10 -11.40
N HIS A 102 -12.91 -1.19 -10.77
CA HIS A 102 -14.08 -1.15 -9.91
C HIS A 102 -13.68 -0.78 -8.47
N PHE A 103 -14.52 0.04 -7.82
CA PHE A 103 -14.36 0.38 -6.42
C PHE A 103 -15.45 -0.26 -5.57
N SER A 104 -15.05 -0.82 -4.44
CA SER A 104 -15.95 -1.37 -3.42
C SER A 104 -15.57 -0.78 -2.07
N TYR A 105 -16.53 -0.60 -1.20
CA TYR A 105 -16.32 0.04 0.10
C TYR A 105 -16.86 -0.82 1.22
N THR A 106 -16.09 -0.97 2.27
CA THR A 106 -16.52 -1.54 3.55
C THR A 106 -16.02 -0.69 4.70
N ARG A 107 -16.59 -0.86 5.89
CA ARG A 107 -16.30 0.04 7.00
C ARG A 107 -15.72 -0.69 8.20
N GLN A 108 -14.54 -0.28 8.61
CA GLN A 108 -14.00 -0.63 9.91
C GLN A 108 -14.65 0.24 10.98
N ASN A 109 -15.55 -0.32 11.79
CA ASN A 109 -16.31 0.42 12.78
C ASN A 109 -15.47 0.87 13.98
N GLU A 110 -14.47 0.05 14.36
CA GLU A 110 -13.55 0.30 15.47
C GLU A 110 -12.12 0.20 14.97
N ALA A 111 -11.24 1.10 15.43
CA ALA A 111 -9.83 1.16 15.02
C ALA A 111 -9.00 0.10 15.78
N LEU A 112 -9.22 -1.17 15.47
CA LEU A 112 -8.58 -2.32 16.12
C LEU A 112 -7.30 -2.80 15.42
N GLY A 113 -6.67 -1.97 14.61
CA GLY A 113 -5.40 -2.27 13.95
C GLY A 113 -5.51 -2.71 12.49
N LEU A 114 -4.34 -2.89 11.85
CA LEU A 114 -4.23 -3.21 10.43
C LEU A 114 -4.78 -4.59 10.09
N GLY A 115 -4.50 -5.61 10.91
CA GLY A 115 -5.03 -6.96 10.72
C GLY A 115 -6.55 -6.98 10.75
N HIS A 116 -7.18 -6.23 11.68
CA HIS A 116 -8.62 -6.09 11.74
C HIS A 116 -9.18 -5.35 10.51
N ALA A 117 -8.49 -4.33 10.02
CA ALA A 117 -8.92 -3.65 8.80
C ALA A 117 -8.92 -4.62 7.59
N VAL A 118 -7.87 -5.43 7.43
CA VAL A 118 -7.83 -6.46 6.39
C VAL A 118 -8.95 -7.48 6.59
N LEU A 119 -9.17 -7.95 7.81
CA LEU A 119 -10.25 -8.91 8.13
C LEU A 119 -11.64 -8.36 7.79
N THR A 120 -11.86 -7.06 7.93
CA THR A 120 -13.13 -6.39 7.59
C THR A 120 -13.48 -6.51 6.09
N ALA A 121 -12.48 -6.75 5.23
CA ALA A 121 -12.71 -6.94 3.79
C ALA A 121 -13.08 -8.38 3.39
N ARG A 122 -13.09 -9.35 4.33
CA ARG A 122 -13.28 -10.80 4.07
C ARG A 122 -14.46 -11.08 3.13
N GLU A 123 -15.63 -10.52 3.42
CA GLU A 123 -16.84 -10.79 2.65
C GLU A 123 -16.74 -10.29 1.19
N LEU A 124 -16.07 -9.17 0.96
CA LEU A 124 -15.87 -8.61 -0.39
C LEU A 124 -14.75 -9.32 -1.16
N VAL A 125 -13.74 -9.80 -0.47
CA VAL A 125 -12.65 -10.60 -1.06
C VAL A 125 -13.16 -12.00 -1.42
N GLY A 126 -13.91 -12.65 -0.52
CA GLY A 126 -14.33 -14.04 -0.67
C GLY A 126 -13.13 -15.01 -0.61
N ASP A 127 -13.24 -16.10 -1.36
CA ASP A 127 -12.23 -17.17 -1.42
C ASP A 127 -11.18 -16.93 -2.54
N GLU A 128 -10.81 -15.69 -2.80
CA GLU A 128 -9.83 -15.32 -3.82
C GLU A 128 -8.54 -14.80 -3.18
N PRO A 129 -7.38 -15.01 -3.84
CA PRO A 129 -6.17 -14.30 -3.46
C PRO A 129 -6.33 -12.80 -3.74
N PHE A 130 -5.71 -11.98 -2.93
CA PHE A 130 -5.86 -10.53 -3.01
C PHE A 130 -4.57 -9.79 -2.63
N ALA A 131 -4.43 -8.58 -3.14
CA ALA A 131 -3.38 -7.68 -2.72
C ALA A 131 -3.82 -6.84 -1.51
N VAL A 132 -2.86 -6.38 -0.70
CA VAL A 132 -3.07 -5.33 0.30
C VAL A 132 -2.04 -4.25 0.05
N LEU A 133 -2.50 -2.99 -0.07
CA LEU A 133 -1.63 -1.84 -0.25
C LEU A 133 -1.87 -0.81 0.84
N LEU A 134 -0.80 -0.40 1.52
CA LEU A 134 -0.88 0.73 2.45
C LEU A 134 -0.89 2.02 1.66
N GLY A 135 -1.93 2.84 1.86
CA GLY A 135 -2.17 4.06 1.10
C GLY A 135 -1.25 5.24 1.44
N ASP A 136 -0.38 5.10 2.44
CA ASP A 136 0.59 6.12 2.84
C ASP A 136 2.05 5.79 2.44
N VAL A 137 2.22 4.79 1.56
CA VAL A 137 3.52 4.42 0.98
C VAL A 137 3.44 4.55 -0.54
N ILE A 138 4.35 5.31 -1.14
CA ILE A 138 4.52 5.39 -2.60
C ILE A 138 5.76 4.58 -2.98
N MET A 139 5.63 3.73 -3.99
CA MET A 139 6.73 2.88 -4.47
C MET A 139 6.98 3.14 -5.95
N GLU A 140 8.22 3.49 -6.27
CA GLU A 140 8.67 3.74 -7.64
C GLU A 140 9.61 2.61 -8.08
N SER A 141 9.29 1.96 -9.18
CA SER A 141 10.13 0.93 -9.81
C SER A 141 9.67 0.67 -11.25
N PRO A 142 10.53 0.13 -12.13
CA PRO A 142 10.16 -0.20 -13.51
C PRO A 142 9.00 -1.22 -13.58
N VAL A 143 8.93 -2.15 -12.64
CA VAL A 143 7.80 -3.07 -12.46
C VAL A 143 7.11 -2.69 -11.16
N PRO A 144 5.79 -2.43 -11.17
CA PRO A 144 5.07 -2.13 -9.94
C PRO A 144 5.30 -3.17 -8.85
N ALA A 145 5.51 -2.72 -7.60
CA ALA A 145 5.82 -3.65 -6.50
C ALA A 145 4.73 -4.71 -6.31
N THR A 146 3.47 -4.32 -6.43
CA THR A 146 2.33 -5.23 -6.36
C THR A 146 2.35 -6.24 -7.51
N ARG A 147 2.73 -5.84 -8.73
CA ARG A 147 2.85 -6.75 -9.89
C ARG A 147 3.91 -7.83 -9.64
N ALA A 148 5.07 -7.45 -9.10
CA ALA A 148 6.12 -8.41 -8.74
C ALA A 148 5.63 -9.46 -7.73
N LEU A 149 4.84 -9.05 -6.73
CA LEU A 149 4.24 -9.98 -5.78
C LEU A 149 3.18 -10.90 -6.41
N ILE A 150 2.38 -10.38 -7.33
CA ILE A 150 1.39 -11.16 -8.08
C ILE A 150 2.09 -12.28 -8.86
N GLU A 151 3.19 -11.98 -9.54
CA GLU A 151 3.97 -12.97 -10.30
C GLU A 151 4.53 -14.07 -9.40
N ILE A 152 5.05 -13.72 -8.21
CA ILE A 152 5.51 -14.70 -7.23
C ILE A 152 4.34 -15.58 -6.76
N TYR A 153 3.19 -14.99 -6.45
CA TYR A 153 2.00 -15.73 -6.04
C TYR A 153 1.48 -16.66 -7.14
N GLU A 154 1.34 -16.16 -8.36
CA GLU A 154 0.86 -16.95 -9.50
C GLU A 154 1.79 -18.10 -9.85
N GLU A 155 3.08 -17.99 -9.57
CA GLU A 155 4.04 -19.06 -9.78
C GLU A 155 4.04 -20.08 -8.64
N THR A 156 4.05 -19.61 -7.40
CA THR A 156 4.24 -20.45 -6.21
C THR A 156 2.94 -20.95 -5.58
N GLY A 157 1.85 -20.21 -5.74
CA GLY A 157 0.60 -20.40 -4.98
C GLY A 157 0.71 -19.98 -3.51
N GLN A 158 1.79 -19.31 -3.12
CA GLN A 158 2.05 -18.87 -1.74
C GLN A 158 2.07 -17.35 -1.66
N GLY A 159 1.64 -16.81 -0.53
CA GLY A 159 1.65 -15.36 -0.30
C GLY A 159 3.05 -14.75 -0.45
N ALA A 160 3.09 -13.47 -0.77
CA ALA A 160 4.31 -12.69 -0.91
C ALA A 160 4.14 -11.28 -0.33
N ILE A 161 5.21 -10.72 0.23
CA ILE A 161 5.25 -9.36 0.78
C ILE A 161 6.46 -8.60 0.25
N THR A 162 6.37 -7.26 0.17
CA THR A 162 7.54 -6.44 -0.11
C THR A 162 8.31 -6.11 1.16
N VAL A 163 9.62 -6.11 1.04
CA VAL A 163 10.55 -5.66 2.07
C VAL A 163 11.58 -4.72 1.46
N GLN A 164 12.20 -3.92 2.30
CA GLN A 164 13.30 -3.03 1.94
C GLN A 164 14.35 -3.01 3.05
N GLU A 165 15.57 -2.63 2.71
CA GLU A 165 16.58 -2.34 3.72
C GLU A 165 16.23 -1.05 4.47
N VAL A 166 16.28 -1.12 5.79
CA VAL A 166 15.94 -0.02 6.70
C VAL A 166 17.12 0.25 7.64
N GLU A 167 17.42 1.50 7.88
CA GLU A 167 18.46 1.88 8.84
C GLU A 167 18.13 1.36 10.25
N ALA A 168 19.13 0.90 10.99
CA ALA A 168 18.97 0.27 12.30
C ALA A 168 18.13 1.10 13.29
N LYS A 169 18.25 2.44 13.25
CA LYS A 169 17.47 3.35 14.11
C LYS A 169 15.97 3.40 13.79
N GLU A 170 15.59 3.01 12.57
CA GLU A 170 14.22 3.09 12.07
C GLU A 170 13.47 1.75 12.15
N LEU A 171 14.18 0.62 12.31
CA LEU A 171 13.60 -0.73 12.38
C LEU A 171 12.48 -0.86 13.44
N GLN A 172 12.56 -0.10 14.52
CA GLN A 172 11.53 -0.05 15.57
C GLN A 172 10.15 0.45 15.11
N PHE A 173 10.04 0.97 13.89
CA PHE A 173 8.78 1.46 13.31
C PHE A 173 8.16 0.50 12.29
N TYR A 174 8.86 -0.58 11.95
CA TYR A 174 8.48 -1.55 10.92
C TYR A 174 8.22 -2.94 11.49
N GLY A 175 7.43 -3.73 10.78
CA GLY A 175 7.53 -5.18 10.88
C GLY A 175 8.85 -5.62 10.24
N VAL A 176 9.68 -6.36 10.97
CA VAL A 176 11.01 -6.79 10.50
C VAL A 176 11.01 -8.30 10.33
N ILE A 177 11.56 -8.77 9.20
CA ILE A 177 11.57 -10.19 8.86
C ILE A 177 12.92 -10.86 9.17
N ALA A 178 12.87 -12.15 9.50
CA ALA A 178 13.97 -13.09 9.34
C ALA A 178 13.73 -13.88 8.05
N ALA A 179 14.70 -13.94 7.17
CA ALA A 179 14.55 -14.62 5.88
C ALA A 179 15.80 -15.42 5.52
N SER A 180 15.62 -16.39 4.62
CA SER A 180 16.70 -17.17 3.98
C SER A 180 16.60 -17.02 2.47
N PRO A 181 17.69 -17.32 1.71
CA PRO A 181 17.65 -17.28 0.25
C PRO A 181 16.50 -18.11 -0.32
N GLY A 182 15.81 -17.55 -1.30
CA GLY A 182 14.78 -18.25 -2.07
C GLY A 182 15.36 -19.05 -3.23
N ASN A 183 14.57 -19.28 -4.27
CA ASN A 183 15.03 -19.92 -5.50
C ASN A 183 15.86 -18.94 -6.34
N GLN A 184 17.15 -18.83 -6.06
CA GLN A 184 18.06 -17.91 -6.73
C GLN A 184 18.17 -18.16 -8.25
N ALA A 185 18.04 -19.40 -8.70
CA ALA A 185 18.07 -19.71 -10.14
C ALA A 185 16.89 -19.08 -10.90
N ARG A 186 15.78 -18.83 -10.21
CA ARG A 186 14.55 -18.26 -10.80
C ARG A 186 14.43 -16.75 -10.62
N TRP A 187 14.71 -16.24 -9.41
CA TRP A 187 14.44 -14.84 -9.03
C TRP A 187 15.69 -14.08 -8.57
N GLY A 188 16.89 -14.68 -8.71
CA GLY A 188 18.11 -14.08 -8.18
C GLY A 188 18.06 -13.93 -6.66
N GLU A 189 18.62 -12.85 -6.16
CA GLU A 189 18.67 -12.55 -4.72
C GLU A 189 17.49 -11.71 -4.21
N SER A 190 16.60 -11.28 -5.12
CA SER A 190 15.49 -10.36 -4.77
C SER A 190 14.31 -11.05 -4.09
N VAL A 191 14.19 -12.39 -4.17
CA VAL A 191 13.08 -13.12 -3.55
C VAL A 191 13.62 -14.07 -2.49
N LEU A 192 13.20 -13.86 -1.27
CA LEU A 192 13.62 -14.57 -0.08
C LEU A 192 12.50 -15.44 0.49
N ARG A 193 12.85 -16.49 1.21
CA ARG A 193 11.91 -17.26 2.01
C ARG A 193 11.76 -16.62 3.38
N LEU A 194 10.56 -16.21 3.75
CA LEU A 194 10.30 -15.66 5.08
C LEU A 194 10.27 -16.80 6.10
N ASN A 195 11.10 -16.69 7.14
CA ASN A 195 11.20 -17.68 8.21
C ASN A 195 10.45 -17.22 9.48
N ASP A 196 10.55 -15.95 9.83
CA ASP A 196 9.89 -15.35 10.99
C ASP A 196 9.74 -13.83 10.78
N MET A 197 8.91 -13.18 11.60
CA MET A 197 8.78 -11.72 11.60
C MET A 197 8.38 -11.18 12.98
N VAL A 198 8.80 -9.96 13.26
CA VAL A 198 8.57 -9.27 14.53
C VAL A 198 8.02 -7.87 14.25
N GLU A 199 6.86 -7.55 14.83
CA GLU A 199 6.29 -6.19 14.73
C GLU A 199 7.02 -5.23 15.66
N LYS A 200 7.55 -4.16 15.13
CA LYS A 200 8.21 -3.05 15.84
C LYS A 200 9.18 -3.54 16.92
N PRO A 201 10.25 -4.24 16.52
CA PRO A 201 11.22 -4.79 17.47
C PRO A 201 11.84 -3.68 18.32
N LYS A 202 12.16 -3.99 19.56
CA LYS A 202 12.94 -3.06 20.41
C LYS A 202 14.33 -2.85 19.80
N PRO A 203 14.98 -1.68 20.03
CA PRO A 203 16.33 -1.44 19.56
C PRO A 203 17.27 -2.62 19.87
N GLY A 204 18.00 -3.10 18.87
CA GLY A 204 18.91 -4.24 18.99
C GLY A 204 18.26 -5.63 18.99
N GLN A 205 16.93 -5.73 18.84
CA GLN A 205 16.20 -7.02 18.81
C GLN A 205 15.63 -7.34 17.41
N ALA A 206 15.89 -6.51 16.41
CA ALA A 206 15.47 -6.78 15.04
C ALA A 206 16.23 -8.01 14.48
N PRO A 207 15.53 -8.98 13.85
CA PRO A 207 16.16 -10.19 13.32
C PRO A 207 17.02 -9.94 12.08
N SER A 208 16.82 -8.81 11.39
CA SER A 208 17.58 -8.37 10.22
C SER A 208 17.42 -6.85 10.02
N ASN A 209 17.90 -6.33 8.89
CA ASN A 209 17.64 -4.97 8.44
C ASN A 209 16.48 -4.87 7.42
N LEU A 210 15.74 -5.95 7.17
CA LEU A 210 14.66 -6.01 6.19
C LEU A 210 13.31 -5.66 6.83
N GLY A 211 12.86 -4.44 6.59
CA GLY A 211 11.54 -3.93 7.02
C GLY A 211 10.47 -4.16 5.95
N VAL A 212 9.26 -4.47 6.40
CA VAL A 212 8.09 -4.65 5.53
C VAL A 212 7.62 -3.30 5.00
N SER A 213 7.46 -3.18 3.69
CA SER A 213 7.22 -1.91 3.01
C SER A 213 5.78 -1.70 2.49
N GLY A 214 4.81 -2.45 3.01
CA GLY A 214 3.39 -2.13 2.85
C GLY A 214 2.72 -2.60 1.57
N ARG A 215 3.30 -3.57 0.85
CA ARG A 215 2.65 -4.32 -0.24
C ARG A 215 2.63 -5.80 0.10
N TYR A 216 1.48 -6.42 -0.12
CA TYR A 216 1.25 -7.83 0.19
C TYR A 216 0.38 -8.45 -0.90
N VAL A 217 0.62 -9.70 -1.24
CA VAL A 217 -0.31 -10.57 -1.96
C VAL A 217 -0.55 -11.79 -1.09
N LEU A 218 -1.79 -12.02 -0.72
CA LEU A 218 -2.15 -12.96 0.32
C LEU A 218 -3.21 -13.95 -0.18
N PRO A 219 -3.12 -15.23 0.22
CA PRO A 219 -4.20 -16.18 0.02
C PRO A 219 -5.35 -15.90 0.99
N PRO A 220 -6.61 -16.32 0.67
CA PRO A 220 -7.77 -16.05 1.51
C PRO A 220 -7.68 -16.67 2.92
N GLU A 221 -6.88 -17.70 3.09
CA GLU A 221 -6.63 -18.35 4.38
C GLU A 221 -6.05 -17.41 5.44
N ILE A 222 -5.48 -16.28 5.02
CA ILE A 222 -5.02 -15.24 5.98
C ILE A 222 -6.15 -14.79 6.90
N PHE A 223 -7.39 -14.77 6.43
CA PHE A 223 -8.53 -14.36 7.24
C PHE A 223 -8.75 -15.29 8.45
N ASP A 224 -8.52 -16.58 8.30
CA ASP A 224 -8.67 -17.54 9.39
C ASP A 224 -7.60 -17.30 10.47
N TYR A 225 -6.36 -17.03 10.06
CA TYR A 225 -5.30 -16.67 11.00
C TYR A 225 -5.56 -15.32 11.70
N LEU A 226 -6.15 -14.34 10.99
CA LEU A 226 -6.50 -13.05 11.58
C LEU A 226 -7.64 -13.16 12.62
N VAL A 227 -8.60 -14.06 12.40
CA VAL A 227 -9.66 -14.36 13.38
C VAL A 227 -9.08 -14.93 14.68
N GLU A 228 -8.07 -15.77 14.60
CA GLU A 228 -7.41 -16.38 15.75
C GLU A 228 -6.37 -15.46 16.42
N THR A 229 -5.96 -14.36 15.75
CA THR A 229 -4.96 -13.43 16.27
C THR A 229 -5.50 -12.65 17.46
N LYS A 230 -4.81 -12.74 18.58
CA LYS A 230 -5.13 -11.97 19.79
C LYS A 230 -4.62 -10.55 19.67
N PRO A 231 -5.33 -9.57 20.27
CA PRO A 231 -4.82 -8.20 20.34
C PRO A 231 -3.42 -8.15 20.94
N GLY A 232 -2.48 -7.53 20.22
CA GLY A 232 -1.10 -7.35 20.61
C GLY A 232 -0.83 -5.98 21.24
N ALA A 233 0.31 -5.37 20.91
CA ALA A 233 0.68 -4.05 21.39
C ALA A 233 -0.39 -3.00 21.06
N GLY A 234 -0.78 -2.19 22.03
CA GLY A 234 -1.84 -1.19 21.87
C GLY A 234 -3.27 -1.72 21.78
N GLY A 235 -3.50 -3.03 22.01
CA GLY A 235 -4.82 -3.66 21.86
C GLY A 235 -5.23 -3.89 20.40
N GLU A 236 -4.29 -3.80 19.46
CA GLU A 236 -4.53 -3.92 18.03
C GLU A 236 -4.32 -5.36 17.53
N ILE A 237 -5.13 -5.79 16.58
CA ILE A 237 -4.91 -7.00 15.79
C ILE A 237 -3.90 -6.66 14.71
N GLN A 238 -2.66 -7.12 14.88
CA GLN A 238 -1.57 -6.83 13.96
C GLN A 238 -1.62 -7.77 12.75
N LEU A 239 -1.46 -7.22 11.55
CA LEU A 239 -1.34 -8.03 10.33
C LEU A 239 -0.10 -8.93 10.40
N THR A 240 0.98 -8.44 11.01
CA THR A 240 2.24 -9.16 11.21
C THR A 240 2.06 -10.50 11.91
N ASP A 241 1.18 -10.57 12.92
CA ASP A 241 0.92 -11.83 13.64
C ASP A 241 0.19 -12.85 12.76
N GLY A 242 -0.79 -12.40 11.97
CA GLY A 242 -1.46 -13.25 10.97
C GLY A 242 -0.49 -13.74 9.88
N LEU A 243 0.38 -12.86 9.38
CA LEU A 243 1.41 -13.21 8.39
C LEU A 243 2.42 -14.21 8.94
N ARG A 244 2.80 -14.08 10.20
CA ARG A 244 3.68 -15.02 10.89
C ARG A 244 3.04 -16.41 10.97
N ALA A 245 1.75 -16.50 11.30
CA ALA A 245 1.01 -17.76 11.33
C ALA A 245 0.89 -18.38 9.92
N LEU A 246 0.58 -17.56 8.90
CA LEU A 246 0.54 -17.97 7.50
C LEU A 246 1.90 -18.51 7.03
N ALA A 247 3.00 -17.79 7.32
CA ALA A 247 4.35 -18.21 6.97
C ALA A 247 4.73 -19.57 7.56
N ALA A 248 4.39 -19.79 8.84
CA ALA A 248 4.67 -21.05 9.53
C ALA A 248 3.88 -22.25 8.98
N LYS A 249 2.67 -22.04 8.47
CA LYS A 249 1.76 -23.10 8.02
C LYS A 249 1.85 -23.38 6.52
N GLN A 250 1.90 -22.34 5.69
CA GLN A 250 1.82 -22.44 4.23
C GLN A 250 3.07 -21.90 3.54
N GLY A 251 3.88 -21.12 4.28
CA GLY A 251 5.01 -20.40 3.74
C GLY A 251 4.63 -19.04 3.18
N LEU A 252 5.61 -18.15 3.17
CA LEU A 252 5.47 -16.77 2.70
C LEU A 252 6.79 -16.34 2.04
N TRP A 253 6.68 -15.62 0.94
CA TRP A 253 7.81 -15.06 0.24
C TRP A 253 8.01 -13.58 0.60
N ALA A 254 9.25 -13.13 0.58
CA ALA A 254 9.59 -11.72 0.72
C ALA A 254 10.33 -11.26 -0.53
N HIS A 255 9.83 -10.23 -1.19
CA HIS A 255 10.47 -9.59 -2.34
C HIS A 255 11.17 -8.32 -1.88
N VAL A 256 12.50 -8.27 -2.05
CA VAL A 256 13.30 -7.06 -1.79
C VAL A 256 13.02 -6.07 -2.91
N HIS A 257 12.36 -4.97 -2.58
CA HIS A 257 11.96 -3.94 -3.54
C HIS A 257 13.17 -3.34 -4.25
N GLN A 258 13.13 -3.34 -5.58
CA GLN A 258 14.20 -2.85 -6.44
C GLN A 258 13.90 -1.44 -6.96
N GLY A 259 13.56 -0.54 -6.07
CA GLY A 259 13.18 0.82 -6.42
C GLY A 259 13.22 1.76 -5.24
N LYS A 260 12.57 2.90 -5.38
CA LYS A 260 12.49 3.90 -4.33
C LYS A 260 11.17 3.77 -3.58
N THR A 261 11.23 3.82 -2.26
CA THR A 261 10.06 3.83 -1.40
C THR A 261 9.99 5.15 -0.64
N HIS A 262 8.82 5.78 -0.67
CA HIS A 262 8.52 6.99 0.08
C HIS A 262 7.50 6.66 1.17
N ASP A 263 7.92 6.66 2.43
CA ASP A 263 7.02 6.58 3.58
C ASP A 263 6.42 7.96 3.85
N ALA A 264 5.26 8.22 3.26
CA ALA A 264 4.49 9.44 3.48
C ALA A 264 3.55 9.35 4.70
N GLY A 265 3.66 8.34 5.54
CA GLY A 265 2.87 8.15 6.76
C GLY A 265 3.26 9.07 7.93
N ASN A 266 4.32 9.86 7.78
CA ASN A 266 4.78 10.87 8.75
C ASN A 266 5.13 12.20 8.06
N LYS A 267 5.19 13.30 8.83
CA LYS A 267 5.39 14.66 8.29
C LYS A 267 6.67 14.82 7.48
N LEU A 268 7.79 14.29 7.98
CA LEU A 268 9.08 14.43 7.31
C LEU A 268 9.13 13.57 6.03
N GLY A 269 8.67 12.34 6.09
CA GLY A 269 8.58 11.46 4.93
C GLY A 269 7.66 12.02 3.85
N PHE A 270 6.51 12.58 4.24
CA PHE A 270 5.60 13.27 3.32
C PHE A 270 6.26 14.46 2.61
N LEU A 271 7.01 15.30 3.33
CA LEU A 271 7.74 16.43 2.74
C LEU A 271 8.83 15.94 1.78
N LYS A 272 9.59 14.91 2.15
CA LYS A 272 10.60 14.30 1.28
C LYS A 272 9.96 13.75 0.00
N ALA A 273 8.88 12.97 0.11
CA ALA A 273 8.13 12.45 -1.02
C ALA A 273 7.64 13.58 -1.95
N THR A 274 7.05 14.63 -1.37
CA THR A 274 6.57 15.78 -2.14
C THR A 274 7.70 16.46 -2.91
N VAL A 275 8.84 16.72 -2.29
CA VAL A 275 9.99 17.36 -2.96
C VAL A 275 10.55 16.46 -4.08
N GLU A 276 10.74 15.19 -3.80
CA GLU A 276 11.34 14.25 -4.74
C GLU A 276 10.46 14.00 -5.96
N LEU A 277 9.15 13.82 -5.77
CA LEU A 277 8.20 13.68 -6.86
C LEU A 277 7.97 14.99 -7.62
N ALA A 278 7.99 16.14 -6.94
CA ALA A 278 7.94 17.44 -7.62
C ALA A 278 9.14 17.67 -8.55
N LEU A 279 10.33 17.20 -8.17
CA LEU A 279 11.53 17.27 -9.02
C LEU A 279 11.46 16.40 -10.28
N GLN A 280 10.57 15.42 -10.31
CA GLN A 280 10.31 14.55 -11.45
C GLN A 280 9.15 15.05 -12.33
N ASN A 281 8.42 16.08 -11.89
CA ASN A 281 7.27 16.58 -12.63
C ASN A 281 7.72 17.20 -13.97
N PRO A 282 7.14 16.74 -15.13
CA PRO A 282 7.58 17.19 -16.45
C PRO A 282 7.29 18.66 -16.74
N HIS A 283 6.35 19.29 -16.03
CA HIS A 283 5.90 20.65 -16.31
C HIS A 283 6.71 21.71 -15.53
N PHE A 284 7.15 21.41 -14.31
CA PHE A 284 7.82 22.40 -13.45
C PHE A 284 9.03 21.85 -12.68
N GLY A 285 9.41 20.60 -12.86
CA GLY A 285 10.50 19.97 -12.09
C GLY A 285 11.85 20.67 -12.23
N ASP A 286 12.18 21.17 -13.43
CA ASP A 286 13.42 21.91 -13.67
C ASP A 286 13.41 23.30 -13.02
N GLU A 287 12.28 24.00 -13.08
CA GLU A 287 12.09 25.29 -12.40
C GLU A 287 12.18 25.12 -10.89
N PHE A 288 11.51 24.09 -10.35
CA PHE A 288 11.55 23.76 -8.95
C PHE A 288 12.96 23.37 -8.49
N ARG A 289 13.70 22.63 -9.29
CA ARG A 289 15.12 22.31 -9.03
C ARG A 289 15.99 23.58 -8.94
N THR A 290 15.76 24.53 -9.82
CA THR A 290 16.46 25.83 -9.83
C THR A 290 16.16 26.59 -8.54
N TYR A 291 14.88 26.72 -8.19
CA TYR A 291 14.44 27.34 -6.94
C TYR A 291 15.10 26.71 -5.69
N LEU A 292 15.14 25.37 -5.61
CA LEU A 292 15.78 24.68 -4.47
C LEU A 292 17.28 24.95 -4.36
N LYS A 293 17.99 25.15 -5.49
CA LYS A 293 19.42 25.51 -5.47
C LYS A 293 19.67 26.94 -4.98
N GLU A 294 18.69 27.83 -5.16
CA GLU A 294 18.78 29.22 -4.71
C GLU A 294 18.41 29.40 -3.23
N LEU A 295 17.77 28.41 -2.62
CA LEU A 295 17.48 28.42 -1.18
C LEU A 295 18.77 28.41 -0.38
N LYS A 296 18.95 29.43 0.44
CA LYS A 296 20.04 29.49 1.46
C LYS A 296 19.56 28.66 2.66
N LEU A 297 20.01 27.43 2.75
CA LEU A 297 19.75 26.49 3.85
C LEU A 297 20.84 26.60 4.91
#